data_a8f2b9354eb09f0f03e6a66006a40442
#
_entry.id   a8f2b9354eb09f0f03e6a66006a40442
#
_cell.length_a   1.000
_cell.length_b   1.000
_cell.length_c   1.000
_cell.angle_alpha   90.00
_cell.angle_beta   90.00
_cell.angle_gamma   90.00
#
_symmetry.space_group_name_H-M   'P 1'
#
loop_
_entity.id
_entity.type
_entity.pdbx_description
1 polymer ?
#
loop_
_entity_poly.entity_id
_entity_poly.type
_entity_poly.pdbx_seq_one_letter_code
_entity_poly.pdbx_strand_id
1 'polypeptide(L)'
;MAKPQPAKVSYFFGKGYTDLWNTIKESWSRNIHSAGDQFSLACEKGCFTMGGGMNLIAAISIFTFGSAITAFTTFAHIAVLFAFFAFIYIGFGLLWLIDRIYIMINKIKNACPNPDCQAPFLIPTYECPGCGEKHTNLVPSKYGILKRTCLCGTKLPTTFLNGRGQLKAYCPECGTALSGDTASRQYAFPVIGGPSVGKTCFIN
;
A
#
# COMPACT_ATOMS: atom_id res chain seq x y z
N MET A 1 -9.73 -7.82 15.49
CA MET A 1 -8.56 -7.17 14.84
C MET A 1 -8.09 -8.07 13.69
N ALA A 2 -7.96 -7.53 12.49
CA ALA A 2 -7.48 -8.32 11.34
C ALA A 2 -6.03 -8.78 11.61
N LYS A 3 -5.75 -10.09 11.40
CA LYS A 3 -4.40 -10.64 11.56
C LYS A 3 -3.39 -9.85 10.71
N PRO A 4 -2.18 -9.55 11.21
CA PRO A 4 -1.15 -8.86 10.44
C PRO A 4 -0.83 -9.71 9.20
N GLN A 5 -0.80 -9.04 8.03
CA GLN A 5 -0.50 -9.71 6.77
C GLN A 5 1.03 -9.90 6.63
N PRO A 6 1.50 -11.03 6.09
CA PRO A 6 2.92 -11.28 5.85
C PRO A 6 3.42 -10.49 4.62
N ALA A 7 3.23 -9.17 4.62
CA ALA A 7 3.51 -8.30 3.49
C ALA A 7 4.09 -6.95 3.94
N LYS A 8 5.00 -6.41 3.13
CA LYS A 8 5.59 -5.08 3.35
C LYS A 8 4.56 -3.99 3.02
N VAL A 9 4.46 -2.98 3.89
CA VAL A 9 3.63 -1.80 3.62
C VAL A 9 4.27 -1.01 2.48
N SER A 10 3.46 -0.55 1.54
CA SER A 10 3.95 0.30 0.43
C SER A 10 4.45 1.64 0.96
N TYR A 11 5.52 2.16 0.35
CA TYR A 11 6.13 3.45 0.67
C TYR A 11 5.08 4.59 0.76
N PHE A 12 4.15 4.62 -0.18
CA PHE A 12 3.11 5.67 -0.27
C PHE A 12 2.07 5.65 0.85
N PHE A 13 1.97 4.56 1.62
CA PHE A 13 1.00 4.41 2.72
C PHE A 13 1.63 4.49 4.12
N GLY A 14 2.91 4.86 4.20
CA GLY A 14 3.59 4.93 5.49
C GLY A 14 4.85 5.78 5.43
N LYS A 15 5.94 5.21 4.95
CA LYS A 15 7.28 5.81 5.00
C LYS A 15 7.37 7.16 4.26
N GLY A 16 6.64 7.33 3.16
CA GLY A 16 6.64 8.57 2.40
C GLY A 16 6.24 9.81 3.20
N TYR A 17 5.28 9.67 4.12
CA TYR A 17 4.86 10.79 4.99
C TYR A 17 5.90 11.12 6.06
N THR A 18 6.56 10.11 6.62
CA THR A 18 7.61 10.33 7.62
C THR A 18 8.84 10.98 6.99
N ASP A 19 9.21 10.56 5.78
CA ASP A 19 10.34 11.14 5.05
C ASP A 19 10.05 12.61 4.69
N LEU A 20 8.84 12.93 4.23
CA LEU A 20 8.40 14.30 4.00
C LEU A 20 8.52 15.17 5.26
N TRP A 21 7.99 14.68 6.37
CA TRP A 21 8.03 15.40 7.65
C TRP A 21 9.47 15.67 8.11
N ASN A 22 10.33 14.67 8.00
CA ASN A 22 11.74 14.79 8.36
C ASN A 22 12.47 15.82 7.48
N THR A 23 12.21 15.83 6.17
CA THR A 23 12.79 16.81 5.23
C THR A 23 12.36 18.23 5.58
N ILE A 24 11.08 18.45 5.88
CA ILE A 24 10.55 19.76 6.28
C ILE A 24 11.23 20.22 7.58
N LYS A 25 11.23 19.35 8.59
CA LYS A 25 11.82 19.64 9.90
C LYS A 25 13.31 19.98 9.78
N GLU A 26 14.04 19.24 8.97
CA GLU A 26 15.47 19.48 8.77
C GLU A 26 15.74 20.82 8.05
N SER A 27 14.93 21.17 7.06
CA SER A 27 15.05 22.46 6.35
C SER A 27 14.83 23.65 7.29
N TRP A 28 13.82 23.58 8.14
CA TRP A 28 13.56 24.60 9.15
C TRP A 28 14.66 24.67 10.22
N SER A 29 15.13 23.52 10.68
CA SER A 29 16.23 23.43 11.66
C SER A 29 17.51 24.08 11.14
N ARG A 30 17.88 23.79 9.88
CA ARG A 30 19.08 24.41 9.25
C ARG A 30 18.95 25.93 9.18
N ASN A 31 17.79 26.44 8.79
CA ASN A 31 17.56 27.89 8.68
C ASN A 31 17.69 28.60 10.04
N ILE A 32 17.06 28.02 11.09
CA ILE A 32 17.13 28.55 12.46
C ILE A 32 18.57 28.49 13.01
N HIS A 33 19.27 27.38 12.78
CA HIS A 33 20.67 27.23 13.19
C HIS A 33 21.57 28.27 12.54
N SER A 34 21.46 28.45 11.22
CA SER A 34 22.28 29.43 10.50
C SER A 34 22.03 30.87 10.97
N ALA A 35 20.79 31.21 11.29
CA ALA A 35 20.46 32.52 11.86
C ALA A 35 21.05 32.67 13.26
N GLY A 36 20.92 31.62 14.10
CA GLY A 36 21.49 31.58 15.46
C GLY A 36 23.00 31.72 15.49
N ASP A 37 23.71 31.05 14.59
CA ASP A 37 25.17 31.13 14.49
C ASP A 37 25.64 32.56 14.18
N GLN A 38 24.97 33.23 13.23
CA GLN A 38 25.28 34.65 12.92
C GLN A 38 24.95 35.57 14.08
N PHE A 39 23.86 35.31 14.80
CA PHE A 39 23.50 36.07 15.99
C PHE A 39 24.52 35.90 17.12
N SER A 40 24.99 34.68 17.38
CA SER A 40 26.03 34.41 18.39
C SER A 40 27.35 35.13 18.06
N LEU A 41 27.76 35.12 16.80
CA LEU A 41 28.94 35.85 16.31
C LEU A 41 28.77 37.38 16.45
N ALA A 42 27.55 37.89 16.27
CA ALA A 42 27.27 39.31 16.49
C ALA A 42 27.41 39.68 17.99
N CYS A 43 26.95 38.85 18.89
CA CYS A 43 27.07 39.07 20.33
C CYS A 43 28.52 38.99 20.79
N GLU A 44 29.30 38.01 20.29
CA GLU A 44 30.70 37.84 20.61
C GLU A 44 31.58 39.02 20.21
N LYS A 45 31.35 39.57 18.99
CA LYS A 45 32.09 40.74 18.47
C LYS A 45 31.60 42.07 19.03
N GLY A 46 30.51 42.08 19.77
CA GLY A 46 29.83 43.29 20.23
C GLY A 46 28.91 43.87 19.16
N CYS A 47 27.60 43.87 19.41
CA CYS A 47 26.57 44.23 18.44
C CYS A 47 26.72 45.63 17.85
N PHE A 48 27.38 46.56 18.55
CA PHE A 48 27.59 47.93 18.11
C PHE A 48 28.95 48.14 17.39
N THR A 49 29.78 47.15 17.27
CA THR A 49 30.98 47.21 16.42
C THR A 49 30.59 46.98 14.97
N MET A 50 31.42 47.50 14.04
CA MET A 50 31.14 47.34 12.61
C MET A 50 31.03 45.88 12.18
N GLY A 51 31.84 44.96 12.75
CA GLY A 51 31.78 43.53 12.48
C GLY A 51 30.58 42.83 13.13
N GLY A 52 30.22 43.23 14.37
CA GLY A 52 29.04 42.70 15.07
C GLY A 52 27.73 43.17 14.42
N GLY A 53 27.67 44.44 13.99
CA GLY A 53 26.52 44.96 13.28
C GLY A 53 26.26 44.27 11.92
N MET A 54 27.31 43.94 11.17
CA MET A 54 27.19 43.16 9.94
C MET A 54 26.61 41.74 10.20
N ASN A 55 27.10 41.05 11.23
CA ASN A 55 26.60 39.73 11.61
C ASN A 55 25.14 39.79 12.11
N LEU A 56 24.74 40.86 12.80
CA LEU A 56 23.37 41.06 13.23
C LEU A 56 22.43 41.26 12.03
N ILE A 57 22.83 42.07 11.05
CA ILE A 57 22.08 42.23 9.79
C ILE A 57 21.97 40.91 9.05
N ALA A 58 23.05 40.14 8.99
CA ALA A 58 23.05 38.80 8.38
C ALA A 58 22.09 37.85 9.10
N ALA A 59 22.11 37.82 10.44
CA ALA A 59 21.19 37.00 11.23
C ALA A 59 19.73 37.33 10.95
N ILE A 60 19.39 38.63 10.96
CA ILE A 60 18.03 39.11 10.68
C ILE A 60 17.63 38.77 9.23
N SER A 61 18.54 38.94 8.27
CA SER A 61 18.26 38.62 6.88
C SER A 61 18.06 37.13 6.64
N ILE A 62 18.88 36.26 7.24
CA ILE A 62 18.71 34.80 7.18
C ILE A 62 17.38 34.40 7.85
N PHE A 63 17.05 34.97 9.00
CA PHE A 63 15.81 34.63 9.69
C PHE A 63 14.58 35.07 8.88
N THR A 64 14.54 36.28 8.33
CA THR A 64 13.39 36.81 7.61
C THR A 64 13.26 36.21 6.20
N PHE A 65 14.27 36.44 5.35
CA PHE A 65 14.23 35.93 3.97
C PHE A 65 14.38 34.42 3.90
N GLY A 66 15.26 33.83 4.74
CA GLY A 66 15.43 32.40 4.82
C GLY A 66 14.14 31.70 5.25
N SER A 67 13.44 32.22 6.25
CA SER A 67 12.14 31.67 6.70
C SER A 67 11.07 31.82 5.62
N ALA A 68 11.01 32.96 4.91
CA ALA A 68 10.06 33.15 3.82
C ALA A 68 10.29 32.17 2.67
N ILE A 69 11.53 31.98 2.25
CA ILE A 69 11.90 31.03 1.21
C ILE A 69 11.62 29.60 1.66
N THR A 70 12.00 29.24 2.90
CA THR A 70 11.73 27.89 3.46
C THR A 70 10.23 27.62 3.56
N ALA A 71 9.42 28.59 3.95
CA ALA A 71 7.98 28.47 3.99
C ALA A 71 7.37 28.26 2.59
N PHE A 72 7.81 29.05 1.62
CA PHE A 72 7.33 28.94 0.24
C PHE A 72 7.72 27.60 -0.39
N THR A 73 8.97 27.19 -0.26
CA THR A 73 9.44 25.90 -0.79
C THR A 73 8.79 24.71 -0.08
N THR A 74 8.55 24.79 1.23
CA THR A 74 7.81 23.79 2.00
C THR A 74 6.38 23.67 1.48
N PHE A 75 5.69 24.79 1.30
CA PHE A 75 4.32 24.79 0.77
C PHE A 75 4.27 24.20 -0.67
N ALA A 76 5.17 24.63 -1.55
CA ALA A 76 5.24 24.11 -2.91
C ALA A 76 5.51 22.59 -2.91
N HIS A 77 6.42 22.13 -2.07
CA HIS A 77 6.74 20.70 -1.95
C HIS A 77 5.54 19.87 -1.44
N ILE A 78 4.85 20.36 -0.41
CA ILE A 78 3.63 19.73 0.10
C ILE A 78 2.55 19.68 -0.99
N ALA A 79 2.34 20.78 -1.73
CA ALA A 79 1.33 20.82 -2.79
C ALA A 79 1.61 19.81 -3.91
N VAL A 80 2.86 19.72 -4.36
CA VAL A 80 3.29 18.74 -5.38
C VAL A 80 3.09 17.31 -4.88
N LEU A 81 3.54 17.00 -3.66
CA LEU A 81 3.38 15.65 -3.10
C LEU A 81 1.90 15.31 -2.87
N PHE A 82 1.10 16.27 -2.43
CA PHE A 82 -0.34 16.07 -2.30
C PHE A 82 -0.99 15.73 -3.64
N ALA A 83 -0.61 16.42 -4.71
CA ALA A 83 -1.09 16.11 -6.06
C ALA A 83 -0.70 14.69 -6.50
N PHE A 84 0.56 14.27 -6.27
CA PHE A 84 1.01 12.90 -6.54
C PHE A 84 0.25 11.85 -5.72
N PHE A 85 0.06 12.09 -4.42
CA PHE A 85 -0.69 11.17 -3.58
C PHE A 85 -2.16 11.10 -4.01
N ALA A 86 -2.80 12.22 -4.29
CA ALA A 86 -4.16 12.25 -4.80
C ALA A 86 -4.30 11.41 -6.08
N PHE A 87 -3.36 11.56 -7.03
CA PHE A 87 -3.34 10.76 -8.25
C PHE A 87 -3.19 9.25 -7.98
N ILE A 88 -2.30 8.87 -7.07
CA ILE A 88 -2.09 7.47 -6.65
C ILE A 88 -3.35 6.91 -5.98
N TYR A 89 -4.01 7.68 -5.11
CA TYR A 89 -5.24 7.23 -4.42
C TYR A 89 -6.43 7.12 -5.39
N ILE A 90 -6.54 8.01 -6.36
CA ILE A 90 -7.55 7.92 -7.42
C ILE A 90 -7.30 6.65 -8.24
N GLY A 91 -6.06 6.40 -8.68
CA GLY A 91 -5.68 5.18 -9.38
C GLY A 91 -5.96 3.91 -8.58
N PHE A 92 -5.68 3.95 -7.28
CA PHE A 92 -6.03 2.87 -6.36
C PHE A 92 -7.54 2.61 -6.31
N GLY A 93 -8.34 3.66 -6.15
CA GLY A 93 -9.81 3.57 -6.13
C GLY A 93 -10.39 2.99 -7.43
N LEU A 94 -9.88 3.44 -8.57
CA LEU A 94 -10.28 2.94 -9.89
C LEU A 94 -9.94 1.45 -10.06
N LEU A 95 -8.72 1.03 -9.72
CA LEU A 95 -8.33 -0.38 -9.82
C LEU A 95 -9.13 -1.27 -8.88
N TRP A 96 -9.40 -0.82 -7.67
CA TRP A 96 -10.26 -1.52 -6.73
C TRP A 96 -11.70 -1.64 -7.28
N LEU A 97 -12.23 -0.56 -7.85
CA LEU A 97 -13.56 -0.56 -8.46
C LEU A 97 -13.64 -1.51 -9.66
N ILE A 98 -12.64 -1.47 -10.56
CA ILE A 98 -12.56 -2.37 -11.72
C ILE A 98 -12.52 -3.84 -11.27
N ASP A 99 -11.71 -4.18 -10.25
CA ASP A 99 -11.65 -5.56 -9.71
C ASP A 99 -13.03 -5.99 -9.16
N ARG A 100 -13.76 -5.09 -8.49
CA ARG A 100 -15.11 -5.36 -7.98
C ARG A 100 -16.15 -5.52 -9.08
N ILE A 101 -16.12 -4.65 -10.09
CA ILE A 101 -16.98 -4.75 -11.26
C ILE A 101 -16.72 -6.05 -12.01
N TYR A 102 -15.45 -6.43 -12.20
CA TYR A 102 -15.07 -7.68 -12.84
C TYR A 102 -15.67 -8.91 -12.12
N ILE A 103 -15.54 -8.98 -10.80
CA ILE A 103 -16.12 -10.04 -9.98
C ILE A 103 -17.64 -10.10 -10.12
N MET A 104 -18.29 -8.92 -10.13
CA MET A 104 -19.73 -8.82 -10.22
C MET A 104 -20.28 -9.24 -11.60
N ILE A 105 -19.66 -8.75 -12.69
CA ILE A 105 -20.05 -9.09 -14.06
C ILE A 105 -19.88 -10.58 -14.34
N ASN A 106 -18.74 -11.14 -13.93
CA ASN A 106 -18.46 -12.56 -14.15
C ASN A 106 -19.18 -13.47 -13.13
N LYS A 107 -19.96 -12.89 -12.21
CA LYS A 107 -20.70 -13.63 -11.16
C LYS A 107 -19.82 -14.65 -10.43
N ILE A 108 -18.58 -14.27 -10.15
CA ILE A 108 -17.61 -15.12 -9.46
C ILE A 108 -18.09 -15.30 -8.03
N LYS A 109 -18.52 -16.52 -7.70
CA LYS A 109 -18.89 -16.94 -6.35
C LYS A 109 -18.14 -18.23 -6.06
N ASN A 110 -17.28 -18.19 -5.07
CA ASN A 110 -16.55 -19.35 -4.61
C ASN A 110 -17.24 -19.93 -3.38
N ALA A 111 -17.30 -21.25 -3.31
CA ALA A 111 -17.75 -21.99 -2.14
C ALA A 111 -16.68 -23.01 -1.76
N CYS A 112 -16.58 -23.32 -0.49
CA CYS A 112 -15.63 -24.34 -0.02
C CYS A 112 -16.06 -25.73 -0.53
N PRO A 113 -15.15 -26.50 -1.14
CA PRO A 113 -15.46 -27.86 -1.60
C PRO A 113 -15.58 -28.87 -0.45
N ASN A 114 -15.13 -28.52 0.73
CA ASN A 114 -15.24 -29.38 1.91
C ASN A 114 -16.70 -29.48 2.36
N PRO A 115 -17.30 -30.70 2.41
CA PRO A 115 -18.69 -30.92 2.79
C PRO A 115 -19.02 -30.42 4.20
N ASP A 116 -18.05 -30.40 5.11
CA ASP A 116 -18.24 -29.94 6.49
C ASP A 116 -18.19 -28.42 6.64
N CYS A 117 -17.64 -27.71 5.63
CA CYS A 117 -17.46 -26.27 5.70
C CYS A 117 -18.47 -25.53 4.83
N GLN A 118 -18.50 -25.82 3.52
CA GLN A 118 -19.38 -25.22 2.50
C GLN A 118 -19.52 -23.69 2.56
N ALA A 119 -18.60 -23.01 3.26
CA ALA A 119 -18.68 -21.57 3.45
C ALA A 119 -18.54 -20.82 2.11
N PRO A 120 -19.45 -19.88 1.80
CA PRO A 120 -19.32 -19.02 0.63
C PRO A 120 -18.30 -17.91 0.91
N PHE A 121 -17.43 -17.62 -0.05
CA PHE A 121 -16.49 -16.52 0.05
C PHE A 121 -16.25 -15.85 -1.30
N LEU A 122 -15.91 -14.57 -1.27
CA LEU A 122 -15.66 -13.80 -2.48
C LEU A 122 -14.19 -13.85 -2.91
N ILE A 123 -13.29 -13.82 -1.96
CA ILE A 123 -11.84 -13.80 -2.18
C ILE A 123 -11.20 -14.87 -1.31
N PRO A 124 -10.55 -15.88 -1.94
CA PRO A 124 -9.83 -16.91 -1.21
C PRO A 124 -8.56 -16.39 -0.54
N THR A 125 -7.96 -17.21 0.29
CA THR A 125 -6.60 -17.03 0.81
C THR A 125 -5.61 -17.57 -0.22
N TYR A 126 -4.61 -16.78 -0.59
CA TYR A 126 -3.62 -17.17 -1.60
C TYR A 126 -2.27 -17.49 -0.95
N GLU A 127 -1.60 -18.50 -1.50
CA GLU A 127 -0.27 -18.92 -1.07
C GLU A 127 0.80 -18.18 -1.88
N CYS A 128 1.84 -17.72 -1.19
CA CYS A 128 3.01 -17.14 -1.82
C CYS A 128 3.85 -18.23 -2.50
N PRO A 129 4.12 -18.16 -3.81
CA PRO A 129 4.92 -19.19 -4.50
C PRO A 129 6.38 -19.23 -4.06
N GLY A 130 6.87 -18.17 -3.38
CA GLY A 130 8.27 -18.12 -2.94
C GLY A 130 8.53 -18.69 -1.55
N CYS A 131 7.57 -18.58 -0.62
CA CYS A 131 7.77 -18.98 0.77
C CYS A 131 6.61 -19.80 1.38
N GLY A 132 5.53 -20.02 0.63
CA GLY A 132 4.36 -20.75 1.13
C GLY A 132 3.47 -19.98 2.11
N GLU A 133 3.80 -18.74 2.46
CA GLU A 133 3.00 -17.92 3.36
C GLU A 133 1.63 -17.59 2.79
N LYS A 134 0.61 -17.61 3.65
CA LYS A 134 -0.79 -17.42 3.27
C LYS A 134 -1.19 -15.94 3.40
N HIS A 135 -1.63 -15.36 2.29
CA HIS A 135 -2.13 -13.99 2.20
C HIS A 135 -3.65 -13.99 2.14
N THR A 136 -4.31 -13.51 3.19
CA THR A 136 -5.75 -13.30 3.20
C THR A 136 -6.07 -11.97 2.51
N ASN A 137 -7.24 -11.92 1.87
CA ASN A 137 -7.76 -10.69 1.25
C ASN A 137 -6.74 -10.00 0.32
N LEU A 138 -6.25 -10.76 -0.69
CA LEU A 138 -5.25 -10.27 -1.67
C LEU A 138 -5.91 -9.33 -2.68
N VAL A 139 -6.19 -8.10 -2.25
CA VAL A 139 -6.78 -7.01 -3.06
C VAL A 139 -5.86 -5.79 -3.03
N PRO A 140 -6.03 -4.83 -3.93
CA PRO A 140 -5.38 -3.52 -3.83
C PRO A 140 -5.55 -2.95 -2.43
N SER A 141 -4.46 -2.60 -1.77
CA SER A 141 -4.46 -2.15 -0.36
C SER A 141 -3.17 -1.41 -0.01
N LYS A 142 -3.03 -1.00 1.26
CA LYS A 142 -1.79 -0.39 1.77
C LYS A 142 -0.51 -1.22 1.58
N TYR A 143 -0.65 -2.52 1.30
CA TYR A 143 0.48 -3.43 1.03
C TYR A 143 0.91 -3.45 -0.44
N GLY A 144 0.20 -2.77 -1.32
CA GLY A 144 0.47 -2.63 -2.74
C GLY A 144 -0.80 -2.47 -3.57
N ILE A 145 -0.70 -1.70 -4.64
CA ILE A 145 -1.83 -1.38 -5.52
C ILE A 145 -1.97 -2.48 -6.58
N LEU A 146 -0.98 -2.63 -7.45
CA LEU A 146 -0.95 -3.64 -8.51
C LEU A 146 -0.35 -4.96 -8.04
N LYS A 147 0.67 -4.89 -7.19
CA LYS A 147 1.38 -6.06 -6.66
C LYS A 147 1.64 -5.86 -5.18
N ARG A 148 1.34 -6.88 -4.38
CA ARG A 148 1.69 -6.96 -2.97
C ARG A 148 3.06 -7.62 -2.83
N THR A 149 3.97 -7.01 -2.09
CA THR A 149 5.28 -7.60 -1.82
C THR A 149 5.22 -8.40 -0.52
N CYS A 150 5.41 -9.71 -0.62
CA CYS A 150 5.55 -10.60 0.52
C CYS A 150 6.80 -10.24 1.34
N LEU A 151 6.89 -10.68 2.59
CA LEU A 151 8.10 -10.49 3.42
C LEU A 151 9.33 -11.18 2.82
N CYS A 152 9.14 -12.29 2.08
CA CYS A 152 10.21 -12.96 1.34
C CYS A 152 10.70 -12.21 0.10
N GLY A 153 10.03 -11.10 -0.29
CA GLY A 153 10.37 -10.32 -1.48
C GLY A 153 9.56 -10.66 -2.73
N THR A 154 8.83 -11.77 -2.77
CA THR A 154 8.00 -12.17 -3.92
C THR A 154 6.85 -11.18 -4.13
N LYS A 155 6.60 -10.80 -5.38
CA LYS A 155 5.54 -9.87 -5.78
C LYS A 155 4.29 -10.65 -6.20
N LEU A 156 3.21 -10.51 -5.45
CA LEU A 156 1.92 -11.16 -5.68
C LEU A 156 0.96 -10.21 -6.40
N PRO A 157 0.26 -10.64 -7.47
CA PRO A 157 -0.74 -9.83 -8.15
C PRO A 157 -1.95 -9.60 -7.23
N THR A 158 -2.49 -8.38 -7.22
CA THR A 158 -3.61 -8.01 -6.32
C THR A 158 -4.96 -8.01 -7.01
N THR A 159 -5.02 -8.08 -8.35
CA THR A 159 -6.25 -8.08 -9.14
C THR A 159 -6.36 -9.33 -10.01
N PHE A 160 -7.57 -9.71 -10.38
CA PHE A 160 -7.80 -10.84 -11.30
C PHE A 160 -7.20 -10.58 -12.68
N LEU A 161 -7.29 -9.34 -13.17
CA LEU A 161 -6.69 -8.94 -14.44
C LEU A 161 -5.16 -9.12 -14.48
N ASN A 162 -4.52 -9.08 -13.33
CA ASN A 162 -3.05 -9.24 -13.20
C ASN A 162 -2.63 -10.69 -12.84
N GLY A 163 -3.55 -11.65 -12.95
CA GLY A 163 -3.26 -13.07 -12.78
C GLY A 163 -3.39 -13.59 -11.33
N ARG A 164 -4.13 -12.90 -10.46
CA ARG A 164 -4.38 -13.36 -9.08
C ARG A 164 -5.02 -14.75 -9.05
N GLY A 165 -5.91 -15.06 -9.99
CA GLY A 165 -6.61 -16.34 -10.06
C GLY A 165 -5.71 -17.56 -10.28
N GLN A 166 -4.50 -17.36 -10.80
CA GLN A 166 -3.53 -18.43 -11.08
C GLN A 166 -2.73 -18.87 -9.84
N LEU A 167 -2.84 -18.10 -8.74
CA LEU A 167 -2.17 -18.48 -7.50
C LEU A 167 -2.90 -19.62 -6.81
N LYS A 168 -2.15 -20.49 -6.12
CA LYS A 168 -2.74 -21.52 -5.26
C LYS A 168 -3.64 -20.86 -4.22
N ALA A 169 -4.88 -21.30 -4.15
CA ALA A 169 -5.92 -20.72 -3.33
C ALA A 169 -6.43 -21.71 -2.28
N TYR A 170 -6.85 -21.18 -1.16
CA TYR A 170 -7.35 -21.93 -0.01
C TYR A 170 -8.62 -21.29 0.53
N CYS A 171 -9.49 -22.10 1.10
CA CYS A 171 -10.64 -21.58 1.82
C CYS A 171 -10.20 -20.70 2.99
N PRO A 172 -10.76 -19.48 3.15
CA PRO A 172 -10.39 -18.59 4.26
C PRO A 172 -10.84 -19.13 5.64
N GLU A 173 -11.86 -19.99 5.69
CA GLU A 173 -12.43 -20.53 6.93
C GLU A 173 -11.71 -21.82 7.38
N CYS A 174 -11.72 -22.86 6.56
CA CYS A 174 -11.18 -24.17 6.95
C CYS A 174 -9.77 -24.46 6.38
N GLY A 175 -9.25 -23.62 5.48
CA GLY A 175 -7.92 -23.80 4.89
C GLY A 175 -7.81 -24.92 3.87
N THR A 176 -8.91 -25.54 3.42
CA THR A 176 -8.92 -26.56 2.36
C THR A 176 -8.44 -25.95 1.06
N ALA A 177 -7.56 -26.65 0.34
CA ALA A 177 -7.07 -26.24 -0.96
C ALA A 177 -8.21 -26.20 -1.99
N LEU A 178 -8.24 -25.15 -2.79
CA LEU A 178 -9.21 -25.02 -3.88
C LEU A 178 -8.56 -25.53 -5.16
N SER A 179 -9.26 -26.41 -5.86
CA SER A 179 -8.85 -26.89 -7.18
C SER A 179 -9.36 -25.97 -8.27
N GLY A 180 -8.49 -25.64 -9.24
CA GLY A 180 -8.85 -24.87 -10.42
C GLY A 180 -8.58 -23.36 -10.30
N ASP A 181 -8.89 -22.67 -11.39
CA ASP A 181 -8.74 -21.20 -11.48
C ASP A 181 -9.88 -20.51 -10.71
N THR A 182 -9.52 -19.80 -9.67
CA THR A 182 -10.48 -19.04 -8.83
C THR A 182 -11.01 -17.78 -9.52
N ALA A 183 -10.51 -17.45 -10.70
CA ALA A 183 -10.99 -16.34 -11.53
C ALA A 183 -12.10 -16.78 -12.50
N SER A 184 -12.37 -18.08 -12.64
CA SER A 184 -13.39 -18.63 -13.50
C SER A 184 -14.72 -18.86 -12.77
N ARG A 185 -15.80 -18.84 -13.51
CA ARG A 185 -17.13 -19.14 -12.99
C ARG A 185 -17.24 -20.64 -12.72
N GLN A 186 -17.55 -21.01 -11.49
CA GLN A 186 -17.77 -22.40 -11.12
C GLN A 186 -19.22 -22.79 -11.39
N TYR A 187 -19.41 -23.89 -12.07
CA TYR A 187 -20.74 -24.49 -12.32
C TYR A 187 -20.83 -25.82 -11.57
N ALA A 188 -21.81 -25.95 -10.71
CA ALA A 188 -22.15 -27.21 -10.08
C ALA A 188 -23.26 -27.90 -10.88
N PHE A 189 -22.98 -29.08 -11.39
CA PHE A 189 -23.98 -29.91 -12.06
C PHE A 189 -24.38 -31.03 -11.10
N PRO A 190 -25.64 -31.07 -10.63
CA PRO A 190 -26.09 -32.19 -9.82
C PRO A 190 -26.24 -33.44 -10.69
N VAL A 191 -25.45 -34.46 -10.44
CA VAL A 191 -25.58 -35.75 -11.09
C VAL A 191 -26.50 -36.64 -10.24
N ILE A 192 -27.76 -36.74 -10.66
CA ILE A 192 -28.79 -37.51 -9.95
C ILE A 192 -28.96 -38.84 -10.65
N GLY A 193 -29.01 -39.95 -9.89
CA GLY A 193 -29.24 -41.29 -10.41
C GLY A 193 -29.21 -42.34 -9.29
N GLY A 194 -29.89 -43.46 -9.51
CA GLY A 194 -29.89 -44.59 -8.61
C GLY A 194 -28.52 -45.27 -8.46
N PRO A 195 -28.40 -46.26 -7.61
CA PRO A 195 -27.21 -47.09 -7.53
C PRO A 195 -26.92 -47.79 -8.89
N SER A 196 -25.64 -47.93 -9.26
CA SER A 196 -25.20 -48.65 -10.47
C SER A 196 -25.53 -48.01 -11.82
N VAL A 197 -25.94 -46.73 -11.91
CA VAL A 197 -26.18 -46.02 -13.19
C VAL A 197 -24.96 -45.35 -13.79
N GLY A 198 -23.74 -45.74 -13.39
CA GLY A 198 -22.50 -45.22 -13.98
C GLY A 198 -22.10 -43.79 -13.63
N LYS A 199 -22.64 -43.18 -12.55
CA LYS A 199 -22.28 -41.83 -12.09
C LYS A 199 -20.76 -41.62 -11.94
N THR A 200 -20.08 -42.63 -11.42
CA THR A 200 -18.62 -42.57 -11.19
C THR A 200 -17.83 -42.54 -12.51
N CYS A 201 -18.31 -43.22 -13.55
CA CYS A 201 -17.67 -43.17 -14.87
C CYS A 201 -17.87 -41.83 -15.59
N PHE A 202 -18.88 -41.05 -15.19
CA PHE A 202 -19.11 -39.71 -15.77
C PHE A 202 -18.24 -38.64 -15.13
N ILE A 203 -17.79 -38.86 -13.87
CA ILE A 203 -17.05 -37.87 -13.08
C ILE A 203 -15.51 -38.08 -13.23
N ASN A 204 -15.05 -39.27 -13.62
CA ASN A 204 -13.66 -39.59 -13.97
C ASN A 204 -13.38 -39.24 -15.44
#